data_b7f8a642c5ac0b2dbf71feab556e8f03
#
_entry.id   b7f8a642c5ac0b2dbf71feab556e8f03
#
_cell.length_a   1.000
_cell.length_b   1.000
_cell.length_c   1.000
_cell.angle_alpha   90.00
_cell.angle_beta   90.00
_cell.angle_gamma   90.00
#
_symmetry.space_group_name_H-M   'P 1'
#
loop_
_entity.id
_entity.type
_entity.pdbx_description
1 polymer ?
#
loop_
_entity_poly.entity_id
_entity_poly.type
_entity_poly.pdbx_seq_one_letter_code
_entity_poly.pdbx_strand_id
1 'polypeptide(L)'
;VGNGLQLRGLDGEKRVLMIGAHPDDEDTALLTALARGMGATTGYLSLTRGDGGQNHIGPELGEGLGVIRTGELLAARELDGGTQFFTRAFDYGFSKSADEAFEKWPREALLRDVVWILRTFRPHVIVSVFSGTPADGHGQHQAAGIMAREAFEAAADPQRFPEMAALGVEPWQVEKLYRRSWGDEGTHTLETGRFDPLLGRSHFQLAMESRSQHRSQDMGVAQPVGGRTTELLLWEVAPGIDPTDPGFFAGIDTTLIAGIEALDAASRRAVEDGVVRYRNGLSRAAEALSPSGPWESAEPLAEGLSSLREAEAVARRAAPDSELAQVLARRTEAVEHALLRAAGVTLKVVATDDLVVPGGEVEVEVQLWNGGDSRVGNAVPRLSLPDGWTAEEIAIEEGAGGGGFFGRGVAGSQLGEDGSLAPGALARWRYHVRIPADAQVSGLYFRDEARDGEMYQWPADDPGVW
;
A
#
# COMPACT_ATOMS: atom_id res chain seq x y z
N VAL A 1 15.51 -11.77 -1.39
CA VAL A 1 14.22 -11.61 -2.07
C VAL A 1 13.64 -10.24 -1.78
N GLY A 2 13.30 -9.91 -0.52
CA GLY A 2 12.63 -8.66 -0.16
C GLY A 2 13.35 -7.39 -0.65
N ASN A 3 14.68 -7.30 -0.47
CA ASN A 3 15.46 -6.15 -0.92
C ASN A 3 15.41 -5.99 -2.44
N GLY A 4 15.54 -7.08 -3.21
CA GLY A 4 15.50 -7.01 -4.67
C GLY A 4 14.13 -6.59 -5.21
N LEU A 5 13.04 -7.08 -4.62
CA LEU A 5 11.68 -6.68 -4.99
C LEU A 5 11.44 -5.19 -4.68
N GLN A 6 11.96 -4.71 -3.54
CA GLN A 6 11.84 -3.31 -3.17
C GLN A 6 12.64 -2.40 -4.11
N LEU A 7 13.90 -2.72 -4.41
CA LEU A 7 14.72 -1.95 -5.36
C LEU A 7 14.07 -1.85 -6.74
N ARG A 8 13.39 -2.91 -7.21
CA ARG A 8 12.67 -2.91 -8.49
C ARG A 8 11.62 -1.81 -8.61
N GLY A 9 10.93 -1.47 -7.51
CA GLY A 9 9.89 -0.44 -7.46
C GLY A 9 10.40 1.00 -7.33
N LEU A 10 11.72 1.21 -7.15
CA LEU A 10 12.25 2.53 -6.80
C LEU A 10 12.60 3.42 -8.00
N ASP A 11 12.66 2.89 -9.23
CA ASP A 11 13.12 3.66 -10.40
C ASP A 11 12.06 4.56 -11.05
N GLY A 12 10.79 4.37 -10.73
CA GLY A 12 9.70 5.13 -11.35
C GLY A 12 8.48 5.24 -10.44
N GLU A 13 7.46 5.92 -10.92
CA GLU A 13 6.21 6.13 -10.20
C GLU A 13 5.05 5.54 -11.02
N LYS A 14 4.79 4.25 -10.85
CA LYS A 14 3.68 3.53 -11.51
C LYS A 14 2.64 3.20 -10.47
N ARG A 15 1.43 3.74 -10.58
CA ARG A 15 0.33 3.46 -9.66
C ARG A 15 -0.85 2.88 -10.41
N VAL A 16 -1.38 1.75 -9.95
CA VAL A 16 -2.52 1.06 -10.55
C VAL A 16 -3.52 0.71 -9.47
N LEU A 17 -4.78 1.08 -9.66
CA LEU A 17 -5.88 0.68 -8.78
C LEU A 17 -6.79 -0.31 -9.52
N MET A 18 -7.00 -1.47 -8.95
CA MET A 18 -8.01 -2.42 -9.41
C MET A 18 -9.28 -2.23 -8.59
N ILE A 19 -10.46 -2.27 -9.25
CA ILE A 19 -11.76 -2.07 -8.60
C ILE A 19 -12.63 -3.30 -8.82
N GLY A 20 -13.09 -3.91 -7.72
CA GLY A 20 -14.06 -5.00 -7.67
C GLY A 20 -15.16 -4.74 -6.65
N ALA A 21 -16.11 -5.63 -6.51
CA ALA A 21 -17.25 -5.49 -5.60
C ALA A 21 -17.01 -6.11 -4.23
N HIS A 22 -16.33 -7.27 -4.19
CA HIS A 22 -16.14 -8.06 -2.97
C HIS A 22 -14.68 -8.47 -2.78
N PRO A 23 -14.29 -8.86 -1.56
CA PRO A 23 -13.09 -9.66 -1.34
C PRO A 23 -13.15 -10.95 -2.20
N ASP A 24 -12.10 -11.26 -2.96
CA ASP A 24 -11.95 -12.38 -3.90
C ASP A 24 -12.29 -12.11 -5.39
N ASP A 25 -12.83 -10.95 -5.72
CA ASP A 25 -13.05 -10.57 -7.13
C ASP A 25 -11.76 -10.19 -7.86
N GLU A 26 -10.72 -9.82 -7.13
CA GLU A 26 -9.49 -9.31 -7.73
C GLU A 26 -8.78 -10.32 -8.64
N ASP A 27 -8.23 -9.83 -9.76
CA ASP A 27 -7.25 -10.58 -10.55
C ASP A 27 -5.89 -10.55 -9.84
N THR A 28 -5.69 -11.51 -8.91
CA THR A 28 -4.44 -11.64 -8.15
C THR A 28 -3.23 -11.85 -9.06
N ALA A 29 -3.40 -12.45 -10.25
CA ALA A 29 -2.32 -12.65 -11.21
C ALA A 29 -1.84 -11.32 -11.80
N LEU A 30 -2.77 -10.44 -12.15
CA LEU A 30 -2.44 -9.10 -12.63
C LEU A 30 -1.81 -8.25 -11.51
N LEU A 31 -2.40 -8.23 -10.31
CA LEU A 31 -1.84 -7.49 -9.17
C LEU A 31 -0.40 -7.92 -8.87
N THR A 32 -0.15 -9.24 -8.80
CA THR A 32 1.19 -9.78 -8.53
C THR A 32 2.18 -9.41 -9.64
N ALA A 33 1.79 -9.53 -10.90
CA ALA A 33 2.66 -9.18 -12.03
C ALA A 33 3.01 -7.69 -12.06
N LEU A 34 2.06 -6.82 -11.76
CA LEU A 34 2.27 -5.37 -11.67
C LEU A 34 3.16 -5.00 -10.45
N ALA A 35 2.79 -5.46 -9.25
CA ALA A 35 3.51 -5.09 -8.03
C ALA A 35 4.89 -5.76 -7.95
N ARG A 36 4.94 -7.09 -7.96
CA ARG A 36 6.18 -7.84 -7.78
C ARG A 36 7.03 -7.87 -9.05
N GLY A 37 6.38 -7.96 -10.22
CA GLY A 37 7.05 -8.06 -11.52
C GLY A 37 7.52 -6.74 -12.09
N MET A 38 6.66 -5.72 -12.10
CA MET A 38 6.92 -4.42 -12.72
C MET A 38 7.30 -3.32 -11.72
N GLY A 39 7.26 -3.61 -10.41
CA GLY A 39 7.54 -2.64 -9.36
C GLY A 39 6.51 -1.51 -9.28
N ALA A 40 5.29 -1.73 -9.73
CA ALA A 40 4.23 -0.74 -9.61
C ALA A 40 3.66 -0.73 -8.18
N THR A 41 3.29 0.44 -7.70
CA THR A 41 2.44 0.58 -6.51
C THR A 41 1.02 0.21 -6.92
N THR A 42 0.52 -0.91 -6.42
CA THR A 42 -0.82 -1.40 -6.76
C THR A 42 -1.77 -1.26 -5.59
N GLY A 43 -3.04 -1.00 -5.88
CA GLY A 43 -4.13 -1.05 -4.92
C GLY A 43 -5.26 -1.94 -5.42
N TYR A 44 -5.97 -2.56 -4.50
CA TYR A 44 -7.27 -3.18 -4.76
C TYR A 44 -8.33 -2.46 -3.95
N LEU A 45 -9.34 -1.94 -4.63
CA LEU A 45 -10.54 -1.41 -4.03
C LEU A 45 -11.65 -2.45 -4.14
N SER A 46 -12.03 -3.04 -3.02
CA SER A 46 -13.27 -3.79 -2.88
C SER A 46 -14.37 -2.84 -2.41
N LEU A 47 -15.50 -2.77 -3.10
CA LEU A 47 -16.58 -1.88 -2.66
C LEU A 47 -17.08 -2.26 -1.26
N THR A 48 -17.11 -3.55 -0.93
CA THR A 48 -17.57 -4.07 0.36
C THR A 48 -16.50 -4.89 1.06
N ARG A 49 -16.78 -5.26 2.32
CA ARG A 49 -15.96 -6.22 3.08
C ARG A 49 -16.45 -7.65 2.92
N GLY A 50 -17.48 -7.88 2.07
CA GLY A 50 -18.04 -9.19 1.81
C GLY A 50 -18.90 -9.75 2.97
N ASP A 51 -19.51 -8.87 3.73
CA ASP A 51 -20.33 -9.18 4.92
C ASP A 51 -21.51 -10.09 4.60
N GLY A 52 -22.10 -9.93 3.40
CA GLY A 52 -23.27 -10.68 2.93
C GLY A 52 -22.95 -12.01 2.26
N GLY A 53 -21.68 -12.38 2.19
CA GLY A 53 -21.23 -13.62 1.56
C GLY A 53 -21.48 -14.86 2.42
N GLN A 54 -21.05 -16.01 1.89
CA GLN A 54 -20.99 -17.28 2.61
C GLN A 54 -19.71 -17.42 3.41
N ASN A 55 -19.75 -18.24 4.47
CA ASN A 55 -18.57 -18.61 5.24
C ASN A 55 -18.43 -20.13 5.28
N HIS A 56 -17.43 -20.68 4.59
CA HIS A 56 -17.18 -22.12 4.53
C HIS A 56 -16.31 -22.65 5.69
N ILE A 57 -15.76 -21.76 6.54
CA ILE A 57 -14.81 -22.15 7.59
C ILE A 57 -15.30 -21.86 9.01
N GLY A 58 -16.44 -21.15 9.17
CA GLY A 58 -16.95 -20.77 10.48
C GLY A 58 -18.42 -20.38 10.45
N PRO A 59 -19.00 -20.09 11.63
CA PRO A 59 -20.40 -19.68 11.76
C PRO A 59 -20.63 -18.17 11.60
N GLU A 60 -19.58 -17.36 11.51
CA GLU A 60 -19.68 -15.91 11.46
C GLU A 60 -20.34 -15.45 10.16
N LEU A 61 -21.32 -14.58 10.28
CA LEU A 61 -22.06 -13.92 9.20
C LEU A 61 -22.12 -12.42 9.45
N GLY A 62 -22.56 -11.65 8.46
CA GLY A 62 -22.67 -10.21 8.54
C GLY A 62 -21.32 -9.54 8.84
N GLU A 63 -21.31 -8.56 9.71
CA GLU A 63 -20.11 -7.79 10.07
C GLU A 63 -18.96 -8.66 10.57
N GLY A 64 -19.25 -9.77 11.28
CA GLY A 64 -18.24 -10.72 11.72
C GLY A 64 -17.53 -11.40 10.56
N LEU A 65 -18.26 -11.76 9.50
CA LEU A 65 -17.68 -12.29 8.27
C LEU A 65 -16.88 -11.20 7.53
N GLY A 66 -17.37 -9.96 7.50
CA GLY A 66 -16.66 -8.82 6.92
C GLY A 66 -15.29 -8.60 7.56
N VAL A 67 -15.16 -8.77 8.89
CA VAL A 67 -13.89 -8.72 9.60
C VAL A 67 -12.95 -9.85 9.15
N ILE A 68 -13.45 -11.09 9.06
CA ILE A 68 -12.68 -12.25 8.61
C ILE A 68 -12.18 -12.02 7.19
N ARG A 69 -13.06 -11.66 6.25
CA ARG A 69 -12.71 -11.44 4.84
C ARG A 69 -11.78 -10.24 4.65
N THR A 70 -11.88 -9.21 5.50
CA THR A 70 -10.87 -8.13 5.54
C THR A 70 -9.49 -8.70 5.89
N GLY A 71 -9.39 -9.56 6.92
CA GLY A 71 -8.14 -10.21 7.27
C GLY A 71 -7.57 -11.10 6.16
N GLU A 72 -8.43 -11.82 5.44
CA GLU A 72 -8.07 -12.63 4.27
C GLU A 72 -7.50 -11.77 3.13
N LEU A 73 -8.13 -10.62 2.82
CA LEU A 73 -7.62 -9.66 1.85
C LEU A 73 -6.26 -9.09 2.24
N LEU A 74 -6.09 -8.71 3.50
CA LEU A 74 -4.80 -8.19 3.98
C LEU A 74 -3.69 -9.24 3.84
N ALA A 75 -3.97 -10.51 4.20
CA ALA A 75 -3.03 -11.61 4.00
C ALA A 75 -2.72 -11.86 2.51
N ALA A 76 -3.70 -11.70 1.62
CA ALA A 76 -3.48 -11.77 0.18
C ALA A 76 -2.56 -10.64 -0.31
N ARG A 77 -2.79 -9.41 0.16
CA ARG A 77 -1.96 -8.22 -0.20
C ARG A 77 -0.51 -8.34 0.28
N GLU A 78 -0.24 -8.96 1.43
CA GLU A 78 1.14 -9.24 1.86
C GLU A 78 1.90 -10.09 0.84
N LEU A 79 1.24 -11.03 0.19
CA LEU A 79 1.82 -11.90 -0.83
C LEU A 79 1.99 -11.17 -2.16
N ASP A 80 0.93 -10.63 -2.72
CA ASP A 80 0.95 -10.01 -4.06
C ASP A 80 1.55 -8.59 -4.06
N GLY A 81 1.59 -7.90 -2.93
CA GLY A 81 2.22 -6.60 -2.75
C GLY A 81 1.33 -5.40 -3.02
N GLY A 82 0.03 -5.61 -3.12
CA GLY A 82 -0.96 -4.55 -3.24
C GLY A 82 -1.31 -3.90 -1.90
N THR A 83 -1.97 -2.75 -1.97
CA THR A 83 -2.64 -2.09 -0.84
C THR A 83 -4.13 -2.35 -0.91
N GLN A 84 -4.80 -2.56 0.22
CA GLN A 84 -6.23 -2.81 0.26
C GLN A 84 -7.01 -1.54 0.59
N PHE A 85 -8.11 -1.31 -0.15
CA PHE A 85 -9.06 -0.22 0.09
C PHE A 85 -10.49 -0.76 0.13
N PHE A 86 -11.36 -0.06 0.87
CA PHE A 86 -12.79 -0.35 0.95
C PHE A 86 -13.59 0.95 0.85
N THR A 87 -14.85 0.85 0.39
CA THR A 87 -15.84 1.91 0.57
C THR A 87 -16.65 1.66 1.86
N ARG A 88 -17.63 2.52 2.12
CA ARG A 88 -18.60 2.33 3.20
C ARG A 88 -19.72 1.34 2.88
N ALA A 89 -19.77 0.78 1.69
CA ALA A 89 -20.82 -0.16 1.31
C ALA A 89 -20.73 -1.44 2.16
N PHE A 90 -21.84 -1.77 2.81
CA PHE A 90 -22.05 -3.05 3.47
C PHE A 90 -22.58 -4.07 2.46
N ASP A 91 -22.03 -5.26 2.46
CA ASP A 91 -22.53 -6.33 1.60
C ASP A 91 -23.80 -6.95 2.20
N TYR A 92 -24.91 -6.71 1.54
CA TYR A 92 -26.23 -7.22 1.93
C TYR A 92 -26.58 -8.57 1.28
N GLY A 93 -25.65 -9.18 0.55
CA GLY A 93 -25.82 -10.42 -0.18
C GLY A 93 -26.17 -10.20 -1.66
N PHE A 94 -27.04 -11.05 -2.23
CA PHE A 94 -27.32 -11.07 -3.66
C PHE A 94 -28.30 -9.97 -4.10
N SER A 95 -28.04 -9.34 -5.26
CA SER A 95 -28.98 -8.52 -6.02
C SER A 95 -28.99 -8.91 -7.51
N LYS A 96 -30.09 -8.64 -8.20
CA LYS A 96 -30.27 -9.06 -9.61
C LYS A 96 -29.72 -8.07 -10.60
N SER A 97 -29.65 -6.79 -10.25
CA SER A 97 -29.26 -5.71 -11.15
C SER A 97 -28.53 -4.59 -10.41
N ALA A 98 -27.82 -3.74 -11.16
CA ALA A 98 -27.23 -2.54 -10.63
C ALA A 98 -28.26 -1.59 -10.01
N ASP A 99 -29.45 -1.47 -10.60
CA ASP A 99 -30.53 -0.62 -10.06
C ASP A 99 -30.91 -1.08 -8.65
N GLU A 100 -31.10 -2.38 -8.43
CA GLU A 100 -31.37 -2.96 -7.10
C GLU A 100 -30.20 -2.71 -6.14
N ALA A 101 -28.96 -2.79 -6.62
CA ALA A 101 -27.79 -2.48 -5.80
C ALA A 101 -27.78 -1.00 -5.38
N PHE A 102 -28.09 -0.08 -6.29
CA PHE A 102 -28.16 1.35 -5.99
C PHE A 102 -29.36 1.79 -5.16
N GLU A 103 -30.40 0.96 -5.04
CA GLU A 103 -31.45 1.15 -4.02
C GLU A 103 -30.91 0.91 -2.59
N LYS A 104 -29.89 0.05 -2.44
CA LYS A 104 -29.24 -0.27 -1.17
C LYS A 104 -28.05 0.64 -0.88
N TRP A 105 -27.24 0.89 -1.89
CA TRP A 105 -26.08 1.77 -1.84
C TRP A 105 -26.40 3.08 -2.57
N PRO A 106 -26.65 4.19 -1.86
CA PRO A 106 -26.91 5.46 -2.52
C PRO A 106 -25.77 5.79 -3.51
N ARG A 107 -26.10 5.82 -4.80
CA ARG A 107 -25.11 5.91 -5.91
C ARG A 107 -24.11 7.03 -5.73
N GLU A 108 -24.58 8.22 -5.31
CA GLU A 108 -23.70 9.38 -5.13
C GLU A 108 -22.76 9.21 -3.92
N ALA A 109 -23.21 8.57 -2.84
CA ALA A 109 -22.37 8.28 -1.69
C ALA A 109 -21.30 7.24 -2.02
N LEU A 110 -21.64 6.20 -2.75
CA LEU A 110 -20.70 5.19 -3.21
C LEU A 110 -19.67 5.78 -4.18
N LEU A 111 -20.12 6.60 -5.15
CA LEU A 111 -19.23 7.30 -6.07
C LEU A 111 -18.26 8.23 -5.34
N ARG A 112 -18.75 8.95 -4.33
CA ARG A 112 -17.92 9.81 -3.47
C ARG A 112 -16.77 9.02 -2.84
N ASP A 113 -17.06 7.84 -2.28
CA ASP A 113 -16.04 7.01 -1.64
C ASP A 113 -14.98 6.54 -2.66
N VAL A 114 -15.42 6.09 -3.85
CA VAL A 114 -14.48 5.68 -4.91
C VAL A 114 -13.62 6.86 -5.38
N VAL A 115 -14.22 8.04 -5.60
CA VAL A 115 -13.49 9.26 -5.99
C VAL A 115 -12.51 9.69 -4.90
N TRP A 116 -12.88 9.57 -3.63
CA TRP A 116 -11.96 9.83 -2.52
C TRP A 116 -10.69 8.97 -2.64
N ILE A 117 -10.87 7.66 -2.83
CA ILE A 117 -9.73 6.72 -2.97
C ILE A 117 -8.90 7.07 -4.21
N LEU A 118 -9.52 7.40 -5.33
CA LEU A 118 -8.80 7.82 -6.53
C LEU A 118 -7.97 9.08 -6.32
N ARG A 119 -8.52 10.09 -5.66
CA ARG A 119 -7.83 11.36 -5.37
C ARG A 119 -6.73 11.20 -4.33
N THR A 120 -6.86 10.26 -3.40
CA THR A 120 -5.87 9.99 -2.35
C THR A 120 -4.75 9.08 -2.85
N PHE A 121 -5.08 7.95 -3.47
CA PHE A 121 -4.11 6.99 -4.00
C PHE A 121 -3.44 7.49 -5.29
N ARG A 122 -4.15 8.32 -6.08
CA ARG A 122 -3.68 8.94 -7.32
C ARG A 122 -3.18 7.93 -8.36
N PRO A 123 -3.97 6.92 -8.78
CA PRO A 123 -3.54 5.94 -9.76
C PRO A 123 -3.40 6.58 -11.15
N HIS A 124 -2.37 6.17 -11.89
CA HIS A 124 -2.26 6.47 -13.32
C HIS A 124 -3.25 5.64 -14.14
N VAL A 125 -3.46 4.40 -13.68
CA VAL A 125 -4.32 3.43 -14.37
C VAL A 125 -5.33 2.84 -13.40
N ILE A 126 -6.59 2.77 -13.83
CA ILE A 126 -7.63 1.95 -13.19
C ILE A 126 -7.81 0.66 -14.00
N VAL A 127 -8.03 -0.45 -13.31
CA VAL A 127 -8.50 -1.71 -13.90
C VAL A 127 -9.82 -2.09 -13.23
N SER A 128 -10.92 -1.98 -13.97
CA SER A 128 -12.21 -2.51 -13.52
C SER A 128 -12.27 -4.02 -13.73
N VAL A 129 -12.63 -4.78 -12.70
CA VAL A 129 -12.85 -6.22 -12.82
C VAL A 129 -14.11 -6.48 -13.65
N PHE A 130 -15.14 -5.66 -13.47
CA PHE A 130 -16.47 -5.84 -14.04
C PHE A 130 -16.82 -4.84 -15.14
N SER A 131 -17.79 -5.22 -15.96
CA SER A 131 -18.21 -4.45 -17.13
C SER A 131 -19.30 -3.41 -16.85
N GLY A 132 -19.99 -3.50 -15.72
CA GLY A 132 -21.15 -2.68 -15.42
C GLY A 132 -22.40 -3.12 -16.17
N THR A 133 -22.44 -4.33 -16.73
CA THR A 133 -23.56 -4.86 -17.50
C THR A 133 -24.13 -6.14 -16.86
N PRO A 134 -25.32 -6.58 -17.27
CA PRO A 134 -25.89 -7.85 -16.79
C PRO A 134 -25.01 -9.10 -17.02
N ALA A 135 -24.00 -9.01 -17.90
CA ALA A 135 -23.02 -10.08 -18.12
C ALA A 135 -22.14 -10.37 -16.89
N ASP A 136 -22.03 -9.41 -15.97
CA ASP A 136 -21.28 -9.57 -14.72
C ASP A 136 -22.01 -10.43 -13.67
N GLY A 137 -23.22 -10.89 -13.95
CA GLY A 137 -24.02 -11.70 -13.03
C GLY A 137 -24.87 -10.85 -12.10
N HIS A 138 -24.52 -10.76 -10.80
CA HIS A 138 -25.35 -10.02 -9.85
C HIS A 138 -25.07 -8.51 -9.80
N GLY A 139 -25.99 -7.77 -9.17
CA GLY A 139 -26.01 -6.30 -9.26
C GLY A 139 -24.84 -5.60 -8.62
N GLN A 140 -24.22 -6.15 -7.57
CA GLN A 140 -23.04 -5.57 -6.94
C GLN A 140 -21.85 -5.53 -7.90
N HIS A 141 -21.64 -6.59 -8.70
CA HIS A 141 -20.61 -6.61 -9.76
C HIS A 141 -20.89 -5.55 -10.82
N GLN A 142 -22.17 -5.47 -11.27
CA GLN A 142 -22.57 -4.44 -12.22
C GLN A 142 -22.33 -3.02 -11.64
N ALA A 143 -22.69 -2.80 -10.37
CA ALA A 143 -22.46 -1.53 -9.68
C ALA A 143 -20.95 -1.18 -9.63
N ALA A 144 -20.08 -2.15 -9.34
CA ALA A 144 -18.64 -1.91 -9.31
C ALA A 144 -18.09 -1.46 -10.68
N GLY A 145 -18.52 -2.10 -11.77
CA GLY A 145 -18.14 -1.70 -13.13
C GLY A 145 -18.64 -0.30 -13.50
N ILE A 146 -19.88 0.05 -13.10
CA ILE A 146 -20.45 1.40 -13.32
C ILE A 146 -19.67 2.43 -12.50
N MET A 147 -19.41 2.17 -11.22
CA MET A 147 -18.66 3.08 -10.36
C MET A 147 -17.24 3.32 -10.87
N ALA A 148 -16.54 2.29 -11.35
CA ALA A 148 -15.21 2.44 -11.91
C ALA A 148 -15.18 3.41 -13.09
N ARG A 149 -16.20 3.36 -13.96
CA ARG A 149 -16.31 4.22 -15.14
C ARG A 149 -16.70 5.65 -14.77
N GLU A 150 -17.70 5.82 -13.89
CA GLU A 150 -18.10 7.17 -13.44
C GLU A 150 -17.01 7.88 -12.66
N ALA A 151 -16.30 7.14 -11.81
CA ALA A 151 -15.23 7.70 -11.01
C ALA A 151 -14.01 8.14 -11.84
N PHE A 152 -13.77 7.55 -13.02
CA PHE A 152 -12.71 7.96 -13.93
C PHE A 152 -12.85 9.44 -14.33
N GLU A 153 -14.05 9.88 -14.67
CA GLU A 153 -14.33 11.27 -15.00
C GLU A 153 -14.47 12.14 -13.74
N ALA A 154 -15.21 11.64 -12.74
CA ALA A 154 -15.54 12.40 -11.54
C ALA A 154 -14.29 12.74 -10.69
N ALA A 155 -13.26 11.91 -10.70
CA ALA A 155 -12.03 12.15 -9.93
C ALA A 155 -11.26 13.37 -10.43
N ALA A 156 -11.33 13.69 -11.73
CA ALA A 156 -10.67 14.82 -12.37
C ALA A 156 -11.48 16.13 -12.25
N ASP A 157 -12.79 16.04 -12.05
CA ASP A 157 -13.67 17.21 -12.03
C ASP A 157 -13.66 17.91 -10.66
N PRO A 158 -13.12 19.14 -10.55
CA PRO A 158 -13.09 19.89 -9.29
C PRO A 158 -14.49 20.29 -8.79
N GLN A 159 -15.53 20.23 -9.62
CA GLN A 159 -16.91 20.52 -9.23
C GLN A 159 -17.60 19.31 -8.59
N ARG A 160 -17.04 18.10 -8.79
CA ARG A 160 -17.50 16.88 -8.13
C ARG A 160 -16.83 16.79 -6.76
N PHE A 161 -17.64 16.70 -5.71
CA PHE A 161 -17.20 16.59 -4.33
C PHE A 161 -16.17 17.67 -3.91
N PRO A 162 -16.54 18.98 -4.07
CA PRO A 162 -15.62 20.11 -3.81
C PRO A 162 -15.19 20.19 -2.34
N GLU A 163 -15.94 19.59 -1.41
CA GLU A 163 -15.58 19.51 0.02
C GLU A 163 -14.29 18.73 0.27
N MET A 164 -13.89 17.83 -0.62
CA MET A 164 -12.65 17.08 -0.49
C MET A 164 -11.41 17.97 -0.53
N ALA A 165 -11.43 19.03 -1.33
CA ALA A 165 -10.33 19.98 -1.40
C ALA A 165 -10.09 20.71 -0.06
N ALA A 166 -11.13 20.96 0.73
CA ALA A 166 -11.01 21.52 2.07
C ALA A 166 -10.29 20.59 3.06
N LEU A 167 -10.25 19.28 2.75
CA LEU A 167 -9.53 18.23 3.50
C LEU A 167 -8.16 17.91 2.87
N GLY A 168 -7.69 18.71 1.91
CA GLY A 168 -6.41 18.52 1.22
C GLY A 168 -6.43 17.42 0.15
N VAL A 169 -7.61 16.95 -0.27
CA VAL A 169 -7.77 15.90 -1.29
C VAL A 169 -8.16 16.54 -2.61
N GLU A 170 -7.15 16.83 -3.42
CA GLU A 170 -7.27 17.54 -4.70
C GLU A 170 -7.75 16.61 -5.84
N PRO A 171 -8.40 17.17 -6.89
CA PRO A 171 -8.76 16.42 -8.08
C PRO A 171 -7.56 15.68 -8.68
N TRP A 172 -7.84 14.49 -9.24
CA TRP A 172 -6.82 13.65 -9.85
C TRP A 172 -7.28 13.12 -11.21
N GLN A 173 -6.49 13.35 -12.26
CA GLN A 173 -6.74 12.78 -13.60
C GLN A 173 -6.11 11.40 -13.70
N VAL A 174 -6.95 10.38 -13.73
CA VAL A 174 -6.52 9.03 -14.13
C VAL A 174 -6.30 9.02 -15.65
N GLU A 175 -5.20 8.42 -16.11
CA GLU A 175 -4.82 8.51 -17.53
C GLU A 175 -5.42 7.39 -18.37
N LYS A 176 -5.59 6.17 -17.82
CA LYS A 176 -6.22 5.05 -18.53
C LYS A 176 -7.17 4.28 -17.61
N LEU A 177 -8.28 3.87 -18.18
CA LEU A 177 -9.21 2.92 -17.59
C LEU A 177 -9.29 1.67 -18.46
N TYR A 178 -8.91 0.54 -17.88
CA TYR A 178 -9.10 -0.78 -18.48
C TYR A 178 -10.22 -1.54 -17.79
N ARG A 179 -10.83 -2.47 -18.53
CA ARG A 179 -11.68 -3.53 -18.00
C ARG A 179 -10.97 -4.88 -18.15
N ARG A 180 -11.10 -5.74 -17.15
CA ARG A 180 -10.71 -7.13 -17.28
C ARG A 180 -11.54 -7.82 -18.38
N SER A 181 -10.90 -8.45 -19.35
CA SER A 181 -11.58 -9.24 -20.39
C SER A 181 -11.47 -10.72 -20.07
N TRP A 182 -12.60 -11.42 -20.17
CA TRP A 182 -12.70 -12.87 -19.99
C TRP A 182 -12.86 -13.62 -21.31
N GLY A 183 -12.82 -12.90 -22.44
CA GLY A 183 -12.99 -13.42 -23.79
C GLY A 183 -11.96 -12.82 -24.76
N ASP A 184 -12.22 -12.95 -26.05
CA ASP A 184 -11.30 -12.55 -27.15
C ASP A 184 -11.34 -11.05 -27.48
N GLU A 185 -12.00 -10.22 -26.69
CA GLU A 185 -12.16 -8.76 -26.92
C GLU A 185 -11.01 -7.93 -26.36
N GLY A 186 -9.99 -8.56 -25.79
CA GLY A 186 -8.86 -7.85 -25.19
C GLY A 186 -8.09 -7.02 -26.22
N THR A 187 -7.81 -5.76 -25.88
CA THR A 187 -6.94 -4.88 -26.68
C THR A 187 -5.50 -4.90 -26.21
N HIS A 188 -5.27 -5.33 -24.96
CA HIS A 188 -3.96 -5.39 -24.31
C HIS A 188 -3.82 -6.71 -23.57
N THR A 189 -2.64 -7.32 -23.73
CA THR A 189 -2.27 -8.57 -23.06
C THR A 189 -1.09 -8.32 -22.14
N LEU A 190 -1.21 -8.69 -20.85
CA LEU A 190 -0.09 -8.68 -19.91
C LEU A 190 0.33 -10.11 -19.56
N GLU A 191 1.65 -10.35 -19.58
CA GLU A 191 2.22 -11.63 -19.16
C GLU A 191 2.21 -11.72 -17.63
N THR A 192 1.33 -12.51 -17.05
CA THR A 192 1.16 -12.71 -15.62
C THR A 192 1.79 -14.01 -15.11
N GLY A 193 2.24 -14.89 -16.01
CA GLY A 193 2.88 -16.17 -15.69
C GLY A 193 4.40 -16.19 -15.77
N ARG A 194 5.06 -15.04 -15.93
CA ARG A 194 6.51 -14.96 -16.04
C ARG A 194 7.21 -15.48 -14.79
N PHE A 195 8.26 -16.28 -14.99
CA PHE A 195 9.16 -16.69 -13.90
C PHE A 195 9.97 -15.51 -13.38
N ASP A 196 10.00 -15.31 -12.08
CA ASP A 196 10.78 -14.26 -11.42
C ASP A 196 11.98 -14.87 -10.68
N PRO A 197 13.21 -14.54 -11.09
CA PRO A 197 14.42 -15.07 -10.43
C PRO A 197 14.55 -14.67 -8.96
N LEU A 198 14.00 -13.51 -8.56
CA LEU A 198 14.02 -13.08 -7.16
C LEU A 198 13.05 -13.91 -6.30
N LEU A 199 11.90 -14.29 -6.86
CA LEU A 199 10.92 -15.12 -6.17
C LEU A 199 11.24 -16.60 -6.23
N GLY A 200 12.03 -17.07 -7.23
CA GLY A 200 12.29 -18.48 -7.51
C GLY A 200 11.06 -19.24 -8.04
N ARG A 201 10.02 -18.50 -8.47
CA ARG A 201 8.76 -19.04 -9.02
C ARG A 201 8.10 -18.01 -9.94
N SER A 202 7.03 -18.37 -10.63
CA SER A 202 6.30 -17.43 -11.47
C SER A 202 5.40 -16.50 -10.65
N HIS A 203 5.09 -15.31 -11.22
CA HIS A 203 4.11 -14.40 -10.61
C HIS A 203 2.75 -15.08 -10.44
N PHE A 204 2.34 -15.92 -11.39
CA PHE A 204 1.08 -16.66 -11.30
C PHE A 204 1.05 -17.66 -10.13
N GLN A 205 2.16 -18.36 -9.85
CA GLN A 205 2.23 -19.25 -8.68
C GLN A 205 2.07 -18.47 -7.37
N LEU A 206 2.71 -17.32 -7.25
CA LEU A 206 2.54 -16.44 -6.08
C LEU A 206 1.11 -15.89 -5.98
N ALA A 207 0.53 -15.50 -7.13
CA ALA A 207 -0.85 -15.03 -7.19
C ALA A 207 -1.87 -16.08 -6.73
N MET A 208 -1.65 -17.35 -7.05
CA MET A 208 -2.53 -18.43 -6.60
C MET A 208 -2.39 -18.70 -5.09
N GLU A 209 -1.22 -18.46 -4.52
CA GLU A 209 -1.04 -18.48 -3.05
C GLU A 209 -1.76 -17.30 -2.38
N SER A 210 -1.69 -16.10 -2.99
CA SER A 210 -2.47 -14.93 -2.57
C SER A 210 -3.98 -15.23 -2.61
N ARG A 211 -4.49 -15.72 -3.73
CA ARG A 211 -5.90 -16.09 -3.87
C ARG A 211 -6.34 -17.16 -2.86
N SER A 212 -5.45 -18.06 -2.47
CA SER A 212 -5.73 -19.10 -1.47
C SER A 212 -5.88 -18.56 -0.04
N GLN A 213 -5.68 -17.26 0.19
CA GLN A 213 -5.95 -16.63 1.48
C GLN A 213 -7.46 -16.42 1.74
N HIS A 214 -8.29 -16.39 0.69
CA HIS A 214 -9.75 -16.28 0.79
C HIS A 214 -10.40 -17.61 1.24
N ARG A 215 -10.03 -18.07 2.42
CA ARG A 215 -10.40 -19.38 2.96
C ARG A 215 -11.89 -19.50 3.27
N SER A 216 -12.51 -18.41 3.73
CA SER A 216 -13.95 -18.35 3.99
C SER A 216 -14.77 -18.56 2.72
N GLN A 217 -14.16 -18.36 1.52
CA GLN A 217 -14.77 -18.53 0.21
C GLN A 217 -14.35 -19.85 -0.48
N ASP A 218 -13.83 -20.82 0.27
CA ASP A 218 -13.36 -22.14 -0.23
C ASP A 218 -12.25 -22.03 -1.29
N MET A 219 -11.41 -21.02 -1.19
CA MET A 219 -10.33 -20.78 -2.13
C MET A 219 -9.05 -21.50 -1.74
N GLY A 220 -8.91 -22.77 -2.12
CA GLY A 220 -7.65 -23.51 -2.11
C GLY A 220 -7.20 -23.76 -3.55
N VAL A 221 -6.37 -22.89 -4.13
CA VAL A 221 -6.10 -22.89 -5.57
C VAL A 221 -4.76 -23.56 -5.89
N ALA A 222 -4.74 -24.44 -6.89
CA ALA A 222 -3.51 -25.03 -7.41
C ALA A 222 -2.58 -23.93 -7.97
N GLN A 223 -1.27 -24.14 -7.85
CA GLN A 223 -0.23 -23.25 -8.38
C GLN A 223 0.38 -23.80 -9.67
N PRO A 224 -0.35 -23.80 -10.80
CA PRO A 224 0.14 -24.35 -12.04
C PRO A 224 1.35 -23.58 -12.57
N VAL A 225 2.24 -24.29 -13.22
CA VAL A 225 3.42 -23.74 -13.89
C VAL A 225 3.13 -23.38 -15.34
N GLY A 226 3.99 -22.55 -15.95
CA GLY A 226 3.93 -22.16 -17.35
C GLY A 226 3.43 -20.74 -17.56
N GLY A 227 3.47 -20.31 -18.83
CA GLY A 227 3.04 -18.97 -19.22
C GLY A 227 1.54 -18.74 -18.95
N ARG A 228 1.21 -17.55 -18.54
CA ARG A 228 -0.16 -17.06 -18.34
C ARG A 228 -0.24 -15.61 -18.74
N THR A 229 -1.37 -15.22 -19.27
CA THR A 229 -1.68 -13.83 -19.66
C THR A 229 -2.97 -13.38 -19.01
N THR A 230 -3.07 -12.08 -18.80
CA THR A 230 -4.30 -11.38 -18.47
C THR A 230 -4.67 -10.48 -19.62
N GLU A 231 -5.90 -10.63 -20.10
CA GLU A 231 -6.46 -9.83 -21.19
C GLU A 231 -7.24 -8.65 -20.64
N LEU A 232 -6.97 -7.45 -21.18
CA LEU A 232 -7.58 -6.20 -20.80
C LEU A 232 -8.18 -5.50 -22.01
N LEU A 233 -9.34 -4.89 -21.85
CA LEU A 233 -9.97 -4.02 -22.82
C LEU A 233 -9.79 -2.57 -22.38
N LEU A 234 -9.15 -1.75 -23.19
CA LEU A 234 -9.05 -0.31 -22.94
C LEU A 234 -10.43 0.33 -23.13
N TRP A 235 -10.94 0.99 -22.08
CA TRP A 235 -12.25 1.64 -22.10
C TRP A 235 -12.16 3.13 -22.33
N GLU A 236 -11.34 3.81 -21.52
CA GLU A 236 -11.21 5.25 -21.55
C GLU A 236 -9.73 5.66 -21.45
N VAL A 237 -9.42 6.80 -22.03
CA VAL A 237 -8.12 7.45 -21.91
C VAL A 237 -8.30 8.93 -21.63
N ALA A 238 -7.38 9.50 -20.85
CA ALA A 238 -7.35 10.94 -20.63
C ALA A 238 -6.98 11.71 -21.91
N PRO A 239 -7.35 12.99 -22.01
CA PRO A 239 -6.93 13.85 -23.12
C PRO A 239 -5.40 13.84 -23.31
N GLY A 240 -4.94 13.63 -24.53
CA GLY A 240 -3.52 13.59 -24.89
C GLY A 240 -2.88 12.20 -24.90
N ILE A 241 -3.56 11.17 -24.41
CA ILE A 241 -3.10 9.78 -24.48
C ILE A 241 -3.56 9.16 -25.83
N ASP A 242 -2.64 8.52 -26.54
CA ASP A 242 -2.96 7.77 -27.77
C ASP A 242 -3.56 6.39 -27.39
N PRO A 243 -4.85 6.15 -27.70
CA PRO A 243 -5.50 4.86 -27.38
C PRO A 243 -4.97 3.70 -28.22
N THR A 244 -4.23 3.97 -29.28
CA THR A 244 -3.68 2.93 -30.19
C THR A 244 -2.31 2.42 -29.76
N ASP A 245 -1.66 3.08 -28.79
CA ASP A 245 -0.38 2.62 -28.25
C ASP A 245 -0.57 1.35 -27.42
N PRO A 246 0.09 0.22 -27.77
CA PRO A 246 -0.17 -1.08 -27.16
C PRO A 246 0.39 -1.25 -25.74
N GLY A 247 1.18 -0.32 -25.23
CA GLY A 247 1.76 -0.41 -23.90
C GLY A 247 0.78 -0.10 -22.80
N PHE A 248 0.75 -0.91 -21.72
CA PHE A 248 -0.14 -0.68 -20.57
C PHE A 248 0.05 0.71 -19.96
N PHE A 249 1.30 1.18 -19.80
CA PHE A 249 1.65 2.53 -19.36
C PHE A 249 2.06 3.45 -20.51
N ALA A 250 1.86 3.07 -21.77
CA ALA A 250 2.28 3.89 -22.89
C ALA A 250 1.57 5.26 -22.90
N GLY A 251 2.31 6.31 -23.21
CA GLY A 251 1.81 7.69 -23.17
C GLY A 251 1.68 8.30 -21.79
N ILE A 252 1.93 7.54 -20.71
CA ILE A 252 1.88 8.00 -19.32
C ILE A 252 3.29 8.34 -18.85
N ASP A 253 3.49 9.52 -18.29
CA ASP A 253 4.76 9.87 -17.62
C ASP A 253 4.83 9.21 -16.24
N THR A 254 5.50 8.08 -16.18
CA THR A 254 5.76 7.34 -14.92
C THR A 254 7.14 7.63 -14.34
N THR A 255 7.79 8.73 -14.74
CA THR A 255 9.10 9.12 -14.21
C THR A 255 8.97 9.84 -12.87
N LEU A 256 10.09 9.90 -12.13
CA LEU A 256 10.15 10.65 -10.86
C LEU A 256 10.16 12.17 -11.05
N ILE A 257 10.21 12.65 -12.29
CA ILE A 257 10.24 14.06 -12.64
C ILE A 257 9.00 14.51 -13.41
N ALA A 258 7.93 13.72 -13.39
CA ALA A 258 6.64 14.11 -13.94
C ALA A 258 6.19 15.46 -13.35
N GLY A 259 5.74 16.39 -14.22
CA GLY A 259 5.34 17.74 -13.79
C GLY A 259 6.49 18.71 -13.50
N ILE A 260 7.72 18.37 -13.85
CA ILE A 260 8.91 19.23 -13.61
C ILE A 260 8.83 20.59 -14.34
N GLU A 261 7.98 20.70 -15.36
CA GLU A 261 7.76 21.94 -16.13
C GLU A 261 7.20 23.09 -15.28
N ALA A 262 6.58 22.76 -14.14
CA ALA A 262 6.08 23.75 -13.19
C ALA A 262 7.22 24.53 -12.48
N LEU A 263 8.46 24.01 -12.51
CA LEU A 263 9.61 24.64 -11.87
C LEU A 263 10.30 25.66 -12.79
N ASP A 264 10.95 26.65 -12.18
CA ASP A 264 11.89 27.52 -12.91
C ASP A 264 13.10 26.73 -13.44
N ALA A 265 13.81 27.29 -14.42
CA ALA A 265 14.90 26.60 -15.13
C ALA A 265 16.06 26.17 -14.22
N ALA A 266 16.37 26.89 -13.14
CA ALA A 266 17.45 26.54 -12.24
C ALA A 266 17.04 25.39 -11.30
N SER A 267 15.83 25.48 -10.73
CA SER A 267 15.24 24.43 -9.89
C SER A 267 15.02 23.12 -10.68
N ARG A 268 14.53 23.24 -11.92
CA ARG A 268 14.36 22.10 -12.82
C ARG A 268 15.67 21.35 -13.03
N ARG A 269 16.75 22.06 -13.42
CA ARG A 269 18.06 21.44 -13.63
C ARG A 269 18.59 20.77 -12.37
N ALA A 270 18.43 21.40 -11.20
CA ALA A 270 18.89 20.84 -9.95
C ALA A 270 18.13 19.54 -9.57
N VAL A 271 16.83 19.48 -9.84
CA VAL A 271 16.02 18.26 -9.63
C VAL A 271 16.43 17.17 -10.62
N GLU A 272 16.56 17.48 -11.92
CA GLU A 272 17.01 16.53 -12.94
C GLU A 272 18.36 15.91 -12.57
N ASP A 273 19.36 16.75 -12.24
CA ASP A 273 20.71 16.30 -11.85
C ASP A 273 20.66 15.42 -10.59
N GLY A 274 19.84 15.78 -9.60
CA GLY A 274 19.63 15.01 -8.37
C GLY A 274 19.02 13.63 -8.64
N VAL A 275 17.97 13.57 -9.47
CA VAL A 275 17.31 12.30 -9.85
C VAL A 275 18.24 11.42 -10.70
N VAL A 276 19.06 12.01 -11.58
CA VAL A 276 20.07 11.24 -12.34
C VAL A 276 21.11 10.61 -11.39
N ARG A 277 21.63 11.36 -10.42
CA ARG A 277 22.55 10.80 -9.41
C ARG A 277 21.90 9.72 -8.57
N TYR A 278 20.63 9.92 -8.15
CA TYR A 278 19.84 8.91 -7.45
C TYR A 278 19.75 7.62 -8.25
N ARG A 279 19.34 7.67 -9.52
CA ARG A 279 19.21 6.49 -10.40
C ARG A 279 20.53 5.75 -10.57
N ASN A 280 21.65 6.47 -10.66
CA ASN A 280 22.98 5.87 -10.69
C ASN A 280 23.32 5.12 -9.39
N GLY A 281 22.94 5.67 -8.24
CA GLY A 281 23.06 5.00 -6.94
C GLY A 281 22.19 3.74 -6.87
N LEU A 282 20.94 3.84 -7.31
CA LEU A 282 20.00 2.71 -7.35
C LEU A 282 20.48 1.57 -8.26
N SER A 283 21.01 1.89 -9.45
CA SER A 283 21.59 0.88 -10.35
C SER A 283 22.76 0.15 -9.71
N ARG A 284 23.70 0.87 -9.09
CA ARG A 284 24.83 0.27 -8.37
C ARG A 284 24.35 -0.58 -7.18
N ALA A 285 23.32 -0.14 -6.45
CA ALA A 285 22.73 -0.91 -5.36
C ALA A 285 22.12 -2.21 -5.86
N ALA A 286 21.44 -2.19 -7.01
CA ALA A 286 20.87 -3.37 -7.62
C ALA A 286 21.94 -4.35 -8.13
N GLU A 287 23.04 -3.85 -8.70
CA GLU A 287 24.19 -4.66 -9.15
C GLU A 287 24.94 -5.30 -7.98
N ALA A 288 25.09 -4.58 -6.86
CA ALA A 288 25.73 -5.06 -5.65
C ALA A 288 24.86 -6.07 -4.85
N LEU A 289 23.57 -6.18 -5.15
CA LEU A 289 22.66 -7.03 -4.41
C LEU A 289 23.05 -8.51 -4.53
N SER A 290 23.47 -9.10 -3.42
CA SER A 290 23.85 -10.50 -3.32
C SER A 290 23.05 -11.18 -2.19
N PRO A 291 22.61 -12.45 -2.35
CA PRO A 291 21.99 -13.22 -1.27
C PRO A 291 22.90 -13.41 -0.05
N SER A 292 24.22 -13.43 -0.25
CA SER A 292 25.24 -13.63 0.81
C SER A 292 25.75 -12.33 1.44
N GLY A 293 25.52 -11.17 0.78
CA GLY A 293 25.96 -9.85 1.26
C GLY A 293 24.93 -8.78 0.86
N PRO A 294 23.70 -8.82 1.38
CA PRO A 294 22.68 -7.85 1.01
C PRO A 294 23.05 -6.41 1.40
N TRP A 295 23.91 -6.24 2.38
CA TRP A 295 24.42 -4.94 2.85
C TRP A 295 25.37 -4.25 1.86
N GLU A 296 25.95 -4.97 0.88
CA GLU A 296 26.76 -4.37 -0.18
C GLU A 296 25.96 -3.36 -1.03
N SER A 297 24.63 -3.47 -1.04
CA SER A 297 23.73 -2.51 -1.69
C SER A 297 23.45 -1.24 -0.86
N ALA A 298 23.81 -1.22 0.42
CA ALA A 298 23.43 -0.12 1.34
C ALA A 298 24.18 1.20 1.02
N GLU A 299 25.50 1.16 0.78
CA GLU A 299 26.29 2.38 0.51
C GLU A 299 25.85 3.08 -0.79
N PRO A 300 25.75 2.40 -1.96
CA PRO A 300 25.26 3.06 -3.17
C PRO A 300 23.83 3.56 -3.05
N LEU A 301 22.98 2.87 -2.27
CA LEU A 301 21.62 3.31 -2.02
C LEU A 301 21.59 4.58 -1.13
N ALA A 302 22.46 4.68 -0.12
CA ALA A 302 22.59 5.84 0.73
C ALA A 302 23.07 7.09 -0.03
N GLU A 303 24.02 6.93 -0.95
CA GLU A 303 24.46 8.00 -1.84
C GLU A 303 23.32 8.48 -2.75
N GLY A 304 22.56 7.53 -3.31
CA GLY A 304 21.35 7.82 -4.09
C GLY A 304 20.31 8.58 -3.27
N LEU A 305 20.04 8.13 -2.04
CA LEU A 305 19.10 8.79 -1.12
C LEU A 305 19.51 10.23 -0.81
N SER A 306 20.79 10.49 -0.57
CA SER A 306 21.29 11.86 -0.35
C SER A 306 20.95 12.78 -1.54
N SER A 307 21.19 12.31 -2.76
CA SER A 307 20.89 13.06 -3.98
C SER A 307 19.38 13.26 -4.20
N LEU A 308 18.56 12.27 -3.83
CA LEU A 308 17.10 12.35 -3.91
C LEU A 308 16.53 13.35 -2.90
N ARG A 309 17.05 13.38 -1.67
CA ARG A 309 16.68 14.38 -0.65
C ARG A 309 17.02 15.81 -1.08
N GLU A 310 18.16 16.01 -1.77
CA GLU A 310 18.49 17.31 -2.35
C GLU A 310 17.48 17.74 -3.41
N ALA A 311 17.11 16.84 -4.31
CA ALA A 311 16.10 17.09 -5.34
C ALA A 311 14.73 17.39 -4.73
N GLU A 312 14.27 16.59 -3.76
CA GLU A 312 13.04 16.81 -3.00
C GLU A 312 13.01 18.19 -2.33
N ALA A 313 14.10 18.56 -1.64
CA ALA A 313 14.19 19.84 -0.97
C ALA A 313 14.14 21.03 -1.94
N VAL A 314 14.66 20.89 -3.17
CA VAL A 314 14.53 21.90 -4.23
C VAL A 314 13.08 21.97 -4.71
N ALA A 315 12.45 20.85 -5.04
CA ALA A 315 11.07 20.80 -5.53
C ALA A 315 10.09 21.37 -4.49
N ARG A 316 10.23 20.97 -3.22
CA ARG A 316 9.38 21.44 -2.12
C ARG A 316 9.51 22.96 -1.86
N ARG A 317 10.71 23.56 -2.04
CA ARG A 317 10.88 25.00 -1.91
C ARG A 317 10.30 25.78 -3.09
N ALA A 318 10.41 25.23 -4.30
CA ALA A 318 9.97 25.91 -5.51
C ALA A 318 8.46 25.77 -5.76
N ALA A 319 7.88 24.61 -5.43
CA ALA A 319 6.48 24.29 -5.64
C ALA A 319 6.00 23.27 -4.57
N PRO A 320 5.73 23.70 -3.32
CA PRO A 320 5.47 22.81 -2.16
C PRO A 320 4.26 21.89 -2.35
N ASP A 321 3.22 22.35 -3.01
CA ASP A 321 1.97 21.62 -3.21
C ASP A 321 1.91 20.86 -4.55
N SER A 322 3.04 20.83 -5.30
CA SER A 322 3.09 20.14 -6.60
C SER A 322 3.12 18.64 -6.45
N GLU A 323 2.56 17.93 -7.46
CA GLU A 323 2.68 16.47 -7.55
C GLU A 323 4.14 16.02 -7.56
N LEU A 324 5.03 16.75 -8.23
CA LEU A 324 6.47 16.48 -8.23
C LEU A 324 7.06 16.44 -6.80
N ALA A 325 6.73 17.43 -5.96
CA ALA A 325 7.22 17.45 -4.58
C ALA A 325 6.69 16.26 -3.77
N GLN A 326 5.44 15.88 -3.98
CA GLN A 326 4.83 14.70 -3.33
C GLN A 326 5.43 13.39 -3.83
N VAL A 327 5.66 13.24 -5.14
CA VAL A 327 6.32 12.06 -5.73
C VAL A 327 7.72 11.87 -5.15
N LEU A 328 8.52 12.94 -5.10
CA LEU A 328 9.89 12.87 -4.55
C LEU A 328 9.86 12.55 -3.04
N ALA A 329 8.91 13.11 -2.28
CA ALA A 329 8.76 12.80 -0.85
C ALA A 329 8.41 11.32 -0.61
N ARG A 330 7.39 10.78 -1.30
CA ARG A 330 7.03 9.35 -1.23
C ARG A 330 8.22 8.46 -1.62
N ARG A 331 8.96 8.86 -2.65
CA ARG A 331 10.15 8.10 -3.09
C ARG A 331 11.27 8.14 -2.07
N THR A 332 11.53 9.30 -1.46
CA THR A 332 12.52 9.45 -0.37
C THR A 332 12.20 8.48 0.77
N GLU A 333 10.97 8.46 1.25
CA GLU A 333 10.52 7.56 2.32
C GLU A 333 10.69 6.07 1.92
N ALA A 334 10.29 5.71 0.69
CA ALA A 334 10.45 4.34 0.20
C ALA A 334 11.93 3.90 0.14
N VAL A 335 12.84 4.82 -0.25
CA VAL A 335 14.28 4.55 -0.27
C VAL A 335 14.86 4.46 1.14
N GLU A 336 14.40 5.25 2.09
CA GLU A 336 14.79 5.16 3.51
C GLU A 336 14.47 3.78 4.09
N HIS A 337 13.27 3.28 3.86
CA HIS A 337 12.88 1.92 4.26
C HIS A 337 13.71 0.83 3.56
N ALA A 338 14.00 1.02 2.26
CA ALA A 338 14.85 0.10 1.52
C ALA A 338 16.29 0.08 2.06
N LEU A 339 16.82 1.25 2.43
CA LEU A 339 18.15 1.39 3.00
C LEU A 339 18.29 0.69 4.36
N LEU A 340 17.31 0.85 5.26
CA LEU A 340 17.30 0.14 6.54
C LEU A 340 17.36 -1.37 6.35
N ARG A 341 16.56 -1.89 5.42
CA ARG A 341 16.54 -3.31 5.09
C ARG A 341 17.85 -3.76 4.43
N ALA A 342 18.38 -2.98 3.49
CA ALA A 342 19.66 -3.26 2.83
C ALA A 342 20.82 -3.28 3.84
N ALA A 343 20.84 -2.33 4.77
CA ALA A 343 21.83 -2.26 5.83
C ALA A 343 21.68 -3.37 6.89
N GLY A 344 20.67 -4.22 6.81
CA GLY A 344 20.42 -5.28 7.80
C GLY A 344 19.94 -4.75 9.15
N VAL A 345 19.42 -3.53 9.19
CA VAL A 345 18.91 -2.91 10.42
C VAL A 345 17.47 -3.32 10.66
N THR A 346 17.19 -3.84 11.85
CA THR A 346 15.84 -4.27 12.25
C THR A 346 15.38 -3.48 13.45
N LEU A 347 14.26 -2.79 13.32
CA LEU A 347 13.55 -2.13 14.40
C LEU A 347 12.39 -3.01 14.86
N LYS A 348 12.29 -3.21 16.18
CA LYS A 348 11.16 -3.91 16.80
C LYS A 348 10.67 -3.11 18.00
N VAL A 349 9.36 -2.98 18.11
CA VAL A 349 8.69 -2.35 19.26
C VAL A 349 7.79 -3.40 19.90
N VAL A 350 7.90 -3.55 21.22
CA VAL A 350 7.17 -4.56 21.99
C VAL A 350 6.56 -3.89 23.23
N ALA A 351 5.25 -3.98 23.37
CA ALA A 351 4.58 -3.64 24.62
C ALA A 351 4.53 -4.85 25.57
N THR A 352 4.52 -4.60 26.88
CA THR A 352 4.40 -5.66 27.89
C THR A 352 3.00 -6.23 27.99
N ASP A 353 2.01 -5.52 27.48
CA ASP A 353 0.61 -5.92 27.43
C ASP A 353 0.04 -5.56 26.06
N ASP A 354 -0.78 -6.43 25.48
CA ASP A 354 -1.50 -6.23 24.22
C ASP A 354 -2.88 -5.59 24.44
N LEU A 355 -3.33 -5.52 25.70
CA LEU A 355 -4.62 -4.93 26.07
C LEU A 355 -4.42 -3.82 27.13
N VAL A 356 -4.56 -2.59 26.71
CA VAL A 356 -4.45 -1.42 27.58
C VAL A 356 -5.81 -0.71 27.71
N VAL A 357 -6.02 0.00 28.83
CA VAL A 357 -7.27 0.69 29.13
C VAL A 357 -7.05 2.18 29.36
N PRO A 358 -8.03 3.06 29.12
CA PRO A 358 -7.96 4.46 29.47
C PRO A 358 -7.61 4.65 30.95
N GLY A 359 -6.68 5.57 31.25
CA GLY A 359 -6.14 5.79 32.58
C GLY A 359 -5.11 4.76 33.03
N GLY A 360 -4.78 3.79 32.20
CA GLY A 360 -3.77 2.76 32.46
C GLY A 360 -2.35 3.17 32.07
N GLU A 361 -1.44 2.24 32.27
CA GLU A 361 -0.01 2.39 31.98
C GLU A 361 0.50 1.11 31.31
N VAL A 362 1.50 1.24 30.43
CA VAL A 362 2.14 0.11 29.77
C VAL A 362 3.63 0.38 29.56
N GLU A 363 4.46 -0.64 29.71
CA GLU A 363 5.86 -0.54 29.32
C GLU A 363 6.04 -0.92 27.86
N VAL A 364 6.83 -0.13 27.14
CA VAL A 364 7.18 -0.34 25.74
C VAL A 364 8.68 -0.45 25.59
N GLU A 365 9.17 -1.52 25.01
CA GLU A 365 10.58 -1.72 24.69
C GLU A 365 10.79 -1.51 23.18
N VAL A 366 11.72 -0.60 22.84
CA VAL A 366 12.20 -0.39 21.48
C VAL A 366 13.55 -1.11 21.34
N GLN A 367 13.66 -1.95 20.34
CA GLN A 367 14.85 -2.73 20.02
C GLN A 367 15.34 -2.37 18.62
N LEU A 368 16.62 -2.00 18.48
CA LEU A 368 17.27 -1.77 17.22
C LEU A 368 18.44 -2.75 17.08
N TRP A 369 18.34 -3.69 16.18
CA TRP A 369 19.40 -4.65 15.90
C TRP A 369 20.12 -4.30 14.60
N ASN A 370 21.45 -4.20 14.68
CA ASN A 370 22.32 -4.05 13.53
C ASN A 370 22.81 -5.45 13.07
N GLY A 371 22.06 -6.11 12.22
CA GLY A 371 22.44 -7.41 11.63
C GLY A 371 23.34 -7.27 10.40
N GLY A 372 23.71 -6.05 9.99
CA GLY A 372 24.61 -5.75 8.87
C GLY A 372 26.08 -5.79 9.27
N ASP A 373 26.93 -5.38 8.33
CA ASP A 373 28.40 -5.33 8.48
C ASP A 373 28.95 -3.93 8.77
N SER A 374 28.11 -2.90 8.63
CA SER A 374 28.50 -1.50 8.79
C SER A 374 27.97 -0.93 10.10
N ARG A 375 28.70 0.07 10.66
CA ARG A 375 28.28 0.75 11.89
C ARG A 375 27.10 1.68 11.59
N VAL A 376 26.05 1.61 12.43
CA VAL A 376 24.92 2.56 12.41
C VAL A 376 25.23 3.69 13.39
N GLY A 377 25.21 4.94 12.95
CA GLY A 377 25.45 6.12 13.77
C GLY A 377 24.16 6.82 14.21
N ASN A 378 24.25 7.59 15.32
CA ASN A 378 23.16 8.45 15.82
C ASN A 378 21.80 7.72 15.98
N ALA A 379 21.82 6.51 16.50
CA ALA A 379 20.61 5.74 16.78
C ALA A 379 19.85 6.33 17.96
N VAL A 380 18.81 7.12 17.67
CA VAL A 380 17.94 7.75 18.68
C VAL A 380 16.49 7.43 18.35
N PRO A 381 15.76 6.70 19.21
CA PRO A 381 14.36 6.41 19.00
C PRO A 381 13.50 7.66 19.22
N ARG A 382 12.41 7.76 18.45
CA ARG A 382 11.35 8.73 18.68
C ARG A 382 10.02 7.98 18.67
N LEU A 383 9.29 8.09 19.78
CA LEU A 383 7.95 7.54 19.88
C LEU A 383 6.95 8.54 19.29
N SER A 384 6.13 8.09 18.35
CA SER A 384 4.92 8.79 17.95
C SER A 384 3.77 8.23 18.79
N LEU A 385 3.21 9.06 19.65
CA LEU A 385 2.13 8.67 20.56
C LEU A 385 0.83 9.36 20.13
N PRO A 386 -0.34 8.78 20.41
CA PRO A 386 -1.62 9.46 20.27
C PRO A 386 -1.67 10.72 21.15
N ASP A 387 -2.57 11.64 20.81
CA ASP A 387 -2.75 12.89 21.56
C ASP A 387 -3.06 12.63 23.05
N GLY A 388 -2.38 13.39 23.91
CA GLY A 388 -2.53 13.26 25.35
C GLY A 388 -1.77 12.10 25.99
N TRP A 389 -1.25 11.13 25.22
CA TRP A 389 -0.39 10.08 25.78
C TRP A 389 0.99 10.64 26.10
N THR A 390 1.63 10.09 27.14
CA THR A 390 2.99 10.49 27.54
C THR A 390 3.89 9.28 27.69
N ALA A 391 5.17 9.46 27.38
CA ALA A 391 6.19 8.44 27.60
C ALA A 391 7.37 9.01 28.37
N GLU A 392 7.88 8.23 29.29
CA GLU A 392 9.08 8.52 30.06
C GLU A 392 10.08 7.37 29.86
N GLU A 393 11.31 7.68 29.47
CA GLU A 393 12.35 6.68 29.32
C GLU A 393 12.76 6.16 30.71
N ILE A 394 12.79 4.84 30.89
CA ILE A 394 13.16 4.18 32.13
C ILE A 394 14.41 3.33 31.93
N ALA A 395 15.16 3.14 33.02
CA ALA A 395 16.38 2.35 33.01
C ALA A 395 16.10 0.87 32.64
N ILE A 396 16.98 0.29 31.83
CA ILE A 396 16.98 -1.14 31.55
C ILE A 396 17.70 -1.83 32.70
N GLU A 397 17.03 -2.72 33.42
CA GLU A 397 17.66 -3.52 34.47
C GLU A 397 18.69 -4.48 33.84
N GLU A 398 19.96 -4.37 34.29
CA GLU A 398 21.01 -5.32 33.92
C GLU A 398 20.68 -6.70 34.52
N GLY A 399 20.39 -7.67 33.69
CA GLY A 399 20.11 -9.05 34.10
C GLY A 399 18.77 -9.64 33.63
N ALA A 400 17.88 -8.85 33.06
CA ALA A 400 16.60 -9.32 32.49
C ALA A 400 16.72 -10.13 31.16
N GLY A 401 17.90 -10.62 30.86
CA GLY A 401 18.10 -11.60 29.76
C GLY A 401 17.52 -12.95 30.18
N GLY A 402 16.22 -13.14 29.94
CA GLY A 402 15.53 -14.39 30.21
C GLY A 402 16.24 -15.57 29.52
N GLY A 403 16.83 -16.48 30.32
CA GLY A 403 17.28 -17.77 29.87
C GLY A 403 16.04 -18.62 29.60
N GLY A 404 15.58 -18.69 28.35
CA GLY A 404 14.51 -19.55 27.91
C GLY A 404 15.03 -20.79 27.17
N PHE A 405 14.12 -21.67 26.78
CA PHE A 405 14.39 -22.87 26.00
C PHE A 405 15.20 -22.61 24.70
N PHE A 406 15.16 -21.38 24.19
CA PHE A 406 15.86 -20.93 22.95
C PHE A 406 17.22 -20.25 23.20
N GLY A 407 17.80 -20.37 24.39
CA GLY A 407 19.12 -19.82 24.71
C GLY A 407 19.04 -18.52 25.54
N ARG A 408 20.23 -17.92 25.80
CA ARG A 408 20.33 -16.63 26.49
C ARG A 408 20.36 -15.49 25.47
N GLY A 409 19.41 -14.56 25.56
CA GLY A 409 19.48 -13.30 24.84
C GLY A 409 20.62 -12.39 25.36
N VAL A 410 21.01 -11.41 24.56
CA VAL A 410 21.95 -10.36 24.98
C VAL A 410 21.30 -9.52 26.07
N ALA A 411 21.93 -9.41 27.23
CA ALA A 411 21.47 -8.56 28.32
C ALA A 411 21.87 -7.10 28.06
N GLY A 412 20.98 -6.17 28.45
CA GLY A 412 21.22 -4.73 28.34
C GLY A 412 21.21 -4.17 26.91
N SER A 413 21.63 -2.91 26.78
CA SER A 413 21.79 -2.22 25.50
C SER A 413 23.26 -2.13 25.14
N GLN A 414 23.60 -2.38 23.86
CA GLN A 414 24.96 -2.32 23.34
C GLN A 414 25.20 -1.03 22.53
N LEU A 415 24.43 0.00 22.78
CA LEU A 415 24.62 1.32 22.18
C LEU A 415 25.93 1.94 22.70
N GLY A 416 26.77 2.42 21.79
CA GLY A 416 27.99 3.16 22.17
C GLY A 416 27.66 4.52 22.79
N GLU A 417 28.59 5.07 23.58
CA GLU A 417 28.46 6.42 24.18
C GLU A 417 28.25 7.52 23.14
N ASP A 418 28.74 7.31 21.90
CA ASP A 418 28.57 8.18 20.75
C ASP A 418 27.21 7.98 20.01
N GLY A 419 26.31 7.18 20.54
CA GLY A 419 25.05 6.82 19.93
C GLY A 419 25.19 5.89 18.72
N SER A 420 26.34 5.23 18.55
CA SER A 420 26.57 4.29 17.46
C SER A 420 26.28 2.85 17.85
N LEU A 421 25.90 2.03 16.86
CA LEU A 421 25.62 0.61 17.01
C LEU A 421 26.52 -0.21 16.09
N ALA A 422 27.41 -1.00 16.68
CA ALA A 422 28.34 -1.85 15.94
C ALA A 422 27.63 -2.99 15.22
N PRO A 423 28.25 -3.62 14.19
CA PRO A 423 27.76 -4.84 13.58
C PRO A 423 27.46 -5.94 14.60
N GLY A 424 26.30 -6.59 14.50
CA GLY A 424 25.82 -7.63 15.41
C GLY A 424 25.24 -7.09 16.72
N ALA A 425 25.37 -5.82 17.03
CA ALA A 425 24.94 -5.23 18.31
C ALA A 425 23.44 -4.94 18.32
N LEU A 426 22.86 -4.95 19.54
CA LEU A 426 21.46 -4.66 19.82
C LEU A 426 21.36 -3.47 20.76
N ALA A 427 20.73 -2.40 20.33
CA ALA A 427 20.33 -1.28 21.20
C ALA A 427 18.93 -1.50 21.71
N ARG A 428 18.68 -1.06 22.95
CA ARG A 428 17.37 -1.14 23.61
C ARG A 428 17.09 0.14 24.34
N TRP A 429 15.82 0.54 24.32
CA TRP A 429 15.26 1.63 25.09
C TRP A 429 13.94 1.15 25.68
N ARG A 430 13.64 1.50 26.90
CA ARG A 430 12.41 1.15 27.56
C ARG A 430 11.68 2.40 28.01
N TYR A 431 10.39 2.42 27.77
CA TYR A 431 9.52 3.56 28.08
C TYR A 431 8.36 3.12 28.95
N HIS A 432 8.05 3.94 29.95
CA HIS A 432 6.82 3.86 30.69
C HIS A 432 5.82 4.81 30.01
N VAL A 433 4.77 4.24 29.45
CA VAL A 433 3.75 4.98 28.68
C VAL A 433 2.49 5.10 29.51
N ARG A 434 1.99 6.32 29.70
CA ARG A 434 0.74 6.61 30.41
C ARG A 434 -0.34 6.99 29.43
N ILE A 435 -1.51 6.40 29.64
CA ILE A 435 -2.70 6.55 28.80
C ILE A 435 -3.67 7.49 29.51
N PRO A 436 -4.16 8.56 28.86
CA PRO A 436 -5.15 9.46 29.48
C PRO A 436 -6.43 8.72 29.88
N ALA A 437 -7.09 9.19 30.95
CA ALA A 437 -8.34 8.60 31.41
C ALA A 437 -9.51 8.78 30.44
N ASP A 438 -9.40 9.76 29.55
CA ASP A 438 -10.35 10.08 28.47
C ASP A 438 -9.89 9.58 27.10
N ALA A 439 -8.85 8.73 27.04
CA ALA A 439 -8.41 8.12 25.79
C ALA A 439 -9.54 7.33 25.14
N GLN A 440 -9.67 7.47 23.84
CA GLN A 440 -10.62 6.68 23.09
C GLN A 440 -10.18 5.21 23.04
N VAL A 441 -11.13 4.30 23.23
CA VAL A 441 -10.89 2.87 23.09
C VAL A 441 -10.78 2.55 21.59
N SER A 442 -9.71 1.86 21.19
CA SER A 442 -9.55 1.43 19.81
C SER A 442 -10.60 0.38 19.43
N GLY A 443 -11.12 0.49 18.24
CA GLY A 443 -12.11 -0.40 17.67
C GLY A 443 -11.89 -0.59 16.17
N LEU A 444 -12.81 -1.31 15.55
CA LEU A 444 -12.86 -1.36 14.09
C LEU A 444 -13.60 -0.11 13.63
N TYR A 445 -12.87 0.87 13.09
CA TYR A 445 -13.40 2.20 12.73
C TYR A 445 -14.73 2.16 11.94
N PHE A 446 -14.91 1.16 11.07
CA PHE A 446 -16.13 0.97 10.29
C PHE A 446 -17.31 0.44 11.11
N ARG A 447 -17.13 0.15 12.41
CA ARG A 447 -18.15 -0.32 13.35
C ARG A 447 -18.40 0.62 14.52
N ASP A 448 -17.67 1.72 14.59
CA ASP A 448 -17.79 2.67 15.72
C ASP A 448 -19.15 3.37 15.71
N GLU A 449 -19.76 3.57 14.54
CA GLU A 449 -21.10 4.10 14.40
C GLU A 449 -22.08 3.07 13.81
N ALA A 450 -23.36 3.22 14.14
CA ALA A 450 -24.40 2.37 13.56
C ALA A 450 -24.53 2.61 12.05
N ARG A 451 -24.70 1.55 11.28
CA ARG A 451 -24.96 1.65 9.83
C ARG A 451 -26.26 2.43 9.55
N ASP A 452 -26.26 3.20 8.48
CA ASP A 452 -27.46 3.76 7.87
C ASP A 452 -27.83 2.91 6.64
N GLY A 453 -28.86 2.09 6.77
CA GLY A 453 -29.20 1.10 5.76
C GLY A 453 -28.03 0.13 5.49
N GLU A 454 -27.61 0.07 4.24
CA GLU A 454 -26.50 -0.78 3.81
C GLU A 454 -25.21 0.03 3.59
N MET A 455 -25.00 1.08 4.39
CA MET A 455 -23.78 1.88 4.40
C MET A 455 -23.23 1.98 5.81
N TYR A 456 -21.97 1.65 6.00
CA TYR A 456 -21.21 2.00 7.19
C TYR A 456 -21.14 3.51 7.36
N GLN A 457 -21.07 3.99 8.60
CA GLN A 457 -20.92 5.40 8.92
C GLN A 457 -19.59 5.62 9.65
N TRP A 458 -18.97 6.75 9.44
CA TRP A 458 -17.86 7.27 10.22
C TRP A 458 -17.90 8.80 10.23
N PRO A 459 -17.19 9.45 11.17
CA PRO A 459 -17.21 10.90 11.31
C PRO A 459 -16.91 11.62 10.00
N ALA A 460 -17.61 12.73 9.76
CA ALA A 460 -17.51 13.49 8.49
C ALA A 460 -16.12 14.13 8.25
N ASP A 461 -15.37 14.33 9.31
CA ASP A 461 -14.00 14.86 9.32
C ASP A 461 -12.93 13.76 9.26
N ASP A 462 -13.32 12.49 9.46
CA ASP A 462 -12.49 11.33 9.17
C ASP A 462 -12.93 10.74 7.83
N PRO A 463 -12.18 10.97 6.78
CA PRO A 463 -12.52 10.41 5.48
C PRO A 463 -12.44 8.88 5.38
N GLY A 464 -11.88 8.22 6.40
CA GLY A 464 -11.98 6.80 6.77
C GLY A 464 -12.01 5.74 5.68
N VAL A 465 -11.53 6.06 4.52
CA VAL A 465 -11.55 5.17 3.36
C VAL A 465 -10.19 4.49 3.28
N TRP A 466 -10.08 3.35 3.95
CA TRP A 466 -8.85 2.55 4.00
C TRP A 466 -9.10 1.10 3.62
#